data_94445deffb9ece25a0f3434f30295077
#
_entry.id   94445deffb9ece25a0f3434f30295077
#
_cell.length_a   1.000
_cell.length_b   1.000
_cell.length_c   1.000
_cell.angle_alpha   90.00
_cell.angle_beta   90.00
_cell.angle_gamma   90.00
#
_symmetry.space_group_name_H-M   'P 1'
#
loop_
_entity.id
_entity.type
_entity.pdbx_description
1 polymer ?
#
loop_
_entity_poly.entity_id
_entity_poly.type
_entity_poly.pdbx_seq_one_letter_code
_entity_poly.pdbx_strand_id
1 'polypeptide(L)'
;MKRCEGMNEQMVKQFAPNPGKRELLPPLSAKAQVALMCRMLFNEGWNDHIAGHISVRQPDGTILINPWELAWDELTAGDIVTVDKDGKNLDSDWNVSPAIGLHLQLHRMRPDVHVVVHNHAHWSGIWANMHRIPPVYDQSGAYVAGDLPLFNEYSGTFEDEDKTLAAITALGDAKWALLANHGALVVAKDLRQAHLRIVTLEWRSRRAYEIELIGGGVPLSEATIEQVGITDPNGFPFLFEAMARRELRADPLIINE
;
A
#
# COMPACT_ATOMS: atom_id res chain seq x y z
N MET A 1 -12.66 -13.50 -27.33
CA MET A 1 -12.47 -13.97 -25.95
C MET A 1 -11.29 -14.94 -25.78
N LYS A 2 -11.23 -16.11 -26.44
CA LYS A 2 -10.13 -17.09 -26.24
C LYS A 2 -8.67 -16.61 -26.56
N ARG A 3 -8.47 -15.57 -27.37
CA ARG A 3 -7.10 -15.02 -27.66
C ARG A 3 -6.54 -14.18 -26.52
N CYS A 4 -7.36 -13.57 -25.68
CA CYS A 4 -6.91 -12.75 -24.56
C CYS A 4 -6.50 -13.59 -23.34
N GLU A 5 -7.16 -14.74 -23.11
CA GLU A 5 -6.83 -15.64 -21.99
C GLU A 5 -5.41 -16.25 -22.13
N GLY A 6 -5.02 -16.66 -23.34
CA GLY A 6 -3.68 -17.22 -23.58
C GLY A 6 -2.55 -16.20 -23.49
N MET A 7 -2.80 -14.93 -23.81
CA MET A 7 -1.83 -13.84 -23.63
C MET A 7 -1.62 -13.49 -22.15
N ASN A 8 -2.68 -13.50 -21.33
CA ASN A 8 -2.59 -13.26 -19.90
C ASN A 8 -1.74 -14.31 -19.17
N GLU A 9 -1.95 -15.61 -19.47
CA GLU A 9 -1.15 -16.66 -18.84
C GLU A 9 0.34 -16.60 -19.22
N GLN A 10 0.65 -16.20 -20.45
CA GLN A 10 2.04 -16.09 -20.91
C GLN A 10 2.77 -14.89 -20.30
N MET A 11 2.09 -13.75 -20.14
CA MET A 11 2.62 -12.59 -19.42
C MET A 11 2.78 -12.87 -17.92
N VAL A 12 1.82 -13.53 -17.28
CA VAL A 12 1.91 -13.94 -15.87
C VAL A 12 3.13 -14.84 -15.65
N LYS A 13 3.38 -15.82 -16.55
CA LYS A 13 4.58 -16.68 -16.48
C LYS A 13 5.88 -15.91 -16.68
N GLN A 14 5.89 -14.84 -17.46
CA GLN A 14 7.07 -14.02 -17.71
C GLN A 14 7.52 -13.25 -16.46
N PHE A 15 6.59 -12.88 -15.58
CA PHE A 15 6.87 -12.16 -14.33
C PHE A 15 6.93 -13.06 -13.10
N ALA A 16 6.61 -14.35 -13.23
CA ALA A 16 6.78 -15.29 -12.11
C ALA A 16 8.26 -15.44 -11.73
N PRO A 17 8.59 -15.53 -10.43
CA PRO A 17 9.96 -15.83 -10.01
C PRO A 17 10.45 -17.11 -10.67
N ASN A 18 11.63 -17.07 -11.27
CA ASN A 18 12.22 -18.25 -11.92
C ASN A 18 12.83 -19.13 -10.83
N PRO A 19 12.25 -20.31 -10.52
CA PRO A 19 12.83 -21.22 -9.55
C PRO A 19 14.24 -21.61 -10.00
N GLY A 20 15.24 -21.40 -9.15
CA GLY A 20 16.64 -21.67 -9.42
C GLY A 20 17.50 -20.44 -9.74
N LYS A 21 16.95 -19.23 -9.76
CA LYS A 21 17.76 -18.01 -9.75
C LYS A 21 18.29 -17.71 -8.34
N ARG A 22 19.45 -17.04 -8.31
CA ARG A 22 20.10 -16.59 -7.08
C ARG A 22 19.11 -15.79 -6.20
N GLU A 23 18.98 -16.17 -4.95
CA GLU A 23 18.32 -15.35 -3.95
C GLU A 23 19.08 -14.03 -3.80
N LEU A 24 18.35 -12.93 -3.94
CA LEU A 24 18.90 -11.59 -3.89
C LEU A 24 18.62 -10.87 -2.57
N LEU A 25 17.75 -11.44 -1.73
CA LEU A 25 17.46 -11.00 -0.38
C LEU A 25 17.81 -12.11 0.61
N PRO A 26 18.28 -11.77 1.83
CA PRO A 26 18.35 -12.74 2.91
C PRO A 26 16.94 -13.21 3.29
N PRO A 27 16.79 -14.32 4.03
CA PRO A 27 15.54 -14.65 4.69
C PRO A 27 15.09 -13.49 5.58
N LEU A 28 13.83 -13.05 5.43
CA LEU A 28 13.27 -11.93 6.17
C LEU A 28 12.12 -12.42 7.05
N SER A 29 12.16 -12.06 8.34
CA SER A 29 11.01 -12.25 9.22
C SER A 29 9.82 -11.39 8.78
N ALA A 30 8.64 -11.66 9.29
CA ALA A 30 7.47 -10.85 9.00
C ALA A 30 7.64 -9.39 9.48
N LYS A 31 8.22 -9.19 10.67
CA LYS A 31 8.54 -7.87 11.22
C LYS A 31 9.56 -7.13 10.34
N ALA A 32 10.62 -7.80 9.90
CA ALA A 32 11.62 -7.22 9.00
C ALA A 32 11.01 -6.76 7.67
N GLN A 33 10.05 -7.51 7.12
CA GLN A 33 9.34 -7.10 5.89
C GLN A 33 8.49 -5.84 6.10
N VAL A 34 7.85 -5.68 7.28
CA VAL A 34 7.09 -4.46 7.62
C VAL A 34 8.03 -3.26 7.78
N ALA A 35 9.12 -3.40 8.54
CA ALA A 35 10.11 -2.35 8.72
C ALA A 35 10.72 -1.90 7.37
N LEU A 36 11.10 -2.86 6.51
CA LEU A 36 11.57 -2.56 5.15
C LEU A 36 10.52 -1.82 4.33
N MET A 37 9.24 -2.22 4.42
CA MET A 37 8.15 -1.55 3.72
C MET A 37 8.04 -0.07 4.16
N CYS A 38 8.11 0.21 5.46
CA CYS A 38 8.10 1.59 5.98
C CYS A 38 9.29 2.40 5.42
N ARG A 39 10.51 1.88 5.51
CA ARG A 39 11.72 2.52 4.96
C ARG A 39 11.62 2.79 3.46
N MET A 40 11.17 1.81 2.69
CA MET A 40 10.99 1.94 1.24
C MET A 40 10.01 3.06 0.91
N LEU A 41 8.85 3.07 1.54
CA LEU A 41 7.82 4.07 1.31
C LEU A 41 8.26 5.47 1.75
N PHE A 42 9.01 5.58 2.84
CA PHE A 42 9.63 6.85 3.25
C PHE A 42 10.51 7.40 2.13
N ASN A 43 11.44 6.59 1.62
CA ASN A 43 12.37 6.99 0.57
C ASN A 43 11.71 7.20 -0.81
N GLU A 44 10.51 6.67 -1.02
CA GLU A 44 9.70 6.87 -2.22
C GLU A 44 8.75 8.07 -2.09
N GLY A 45 8.82 8.79 -0.97
CA GLY A 45 8.03 10.00 -0.73
C GLY A 45 6.59 9.76 -0.28
N TRP A 46 6.27 8.51 0.10
CA TRP A 46 4.95 8.13 0.63
C TRP A 46 4.97 8.11 2.15
N ASN A 47 5.30 9.25 2.74
CA ASN A 47 5.46 9.40 4.18
C ASN A 47 4.78 10.71 4.64
N ASP A 48 4.44 10.73 5.92
CA ASP A 48 3.97 11.91 6.64
C ASP A 48 4.46 11.81 8.10
N HIS A 49 5.77 12.07 8.31
CA HIS A 49 6.41 11.99 9.61
C HIS A 49 6.09 10.67 10.33
N ILE A 50 5.25 10.71 11.38
CA ILE A 50 4.82 9.55 12.18
C ILE A 50 3.35 9.17 11.94
N ALA A 51 2.65 9.85 11.03
CA ALA A 51 1.18 9.70 10.92
C ALA A 51 0.71 8.51 10.07
N GLY A 52 1.58 7.85 9.32
CA GLY A 52 1.24 6.71 8.49
C GLY A 52 1.20 5.38 9.24
N HIS A 53 0.33 4.48 8.79
CA HIS A 53 0.16 3.15 9.40
C HIS A 53 0.21 2.04 8.36
N ILE A 54 0.97 0.98 8.67
CA ILE A 54 1.01 -0.27 7.90
C ILE A 54 0.69 -1.42 8.85
N SER A 55 -0.38 -2.16 8.58
CA SER A 55 -0.69 -3.37 9.34
C SER A 55 -0.69 -4.62 8.47
N VAL A 56 -0.24 -5.73 9.04
CA VAL A 56 -0.14 -7.02 8.35
C VAL A 56 -0.71 -8.12 9.23
N ARG A 57 -1.85 -8.70 8.81
CA ARG A 57 -2.45 -9.83 9.50
C ARG A 57 -1.63 -11.09 9.29
N GLN A 58 -1.28 -11.75 10.39
CA GLN A 58 -0.53 -12.99 10.42
C GLN A 58 -1.43 -14.23 10.33
N PRO A 59 -0.90 -15.41 9.97
CA PRO A 59 -1.67 -16.65 9.89
C PRO A 59 -2.31 -17.09 11.21
N ASP A 60 -1.74 -16.71 12.35
CA ASP A 60 -2.26 -17.01 13.70
C ASP A 60 -3.36 -16.02 14.15
N GLY A 61 -3.67 -15.03 13.31
CA GLY A 61 -4.68 -14.01 13.57
C GLY A 61 -4.15 -12.78 14.31
N THR A 62 -2.88 -12.75 14.70
CA THR A 62 -2.24 -11.53 15.20
C THR A 62 -2.00 -10.53 14.06
N ILE A 63 -1.70 -9.28 14.40
CA ILE A 63 -1.48 -8.21 13.44
C ILE A 63 -0.16 -7.53 13.79
N LEU A 64 0.75 -7.43 12.82
CA LEU A 64 1.93 -6.59 12.91
C LEU A 64 1.58 -5.18 12.46
N ILE A 65 2.09 -4.18 13.18
CA ILE A 65 1.88 -2.77 12.85
C ILE A 65 3.11 -1.94 13.24
N ASN A 66 3.44 -0.89 12.46
CA ASN A 66 4.48 0.05 12.88
C ASN A 66 4.06 0.82 14.13
N PRO A 67 5.00 1.16 15.02
CA PRO A 67 4.74 2.01 16.18
C PRO A 67 4.34 3.43 15.78
N TRP A 68 3.70 4.14 16.70
CA TRP A 68 3.26 5.52 16.46
C TRP A 68 4.37 6.54 16.74
N GLU A 69 5.25 6.27 17.69
CA GLU A 69 6.26 7.23 18.17
C GLU A 69 7.47 7.35 17.24
N LEU A 70 7.66 6.42 16.32
CA LEU A 70 8.85 6.34 15.47
C LEU A 70 8.53 6.73 14.02
N ALA A 71 9.42 7.52 13.43
CA ALA A 71 9.34 7.83 12.01
C ALA A 71 9.70 6.60 11.15
N TRP A 72 9.14 6.53 9.96
CA TRP A 72 9.32 5.36 9.10
C TRP A 72 10.76 5.10 8.66
N ASP A 73 11.60 6.13 8.63
CA ASP A 73 13.02 6.05 8.24
C ASP A 73 13.96 5.59 9.36
N GLU A 74 13.49 5.43 10.59
CA GLU A 74 14.30 4.91 11.69
C GLU A 74 13.93 3.48 12.11
N LEU A 75 12.79 2.94 11.62
CA LEU A 75 12.26 1.65 12.04
C LEU A 75 13.19 0.48 11.74
N THR A 76 13.30 -0.43 12.71
CA THR A 76 13.88 -1.76 12.57
C THR A 76 12.83 -2.85 12.80
N ALA A 77 13.16 -4.11 12.54
CA ALA A 77 12.26 -5.23 12.79
C ALA A 77 11.86 -5.32 14.28
N GLY A 78 12.79 -5.00 15.19
CA GLY A 78 12.55 -5.01 16.64
C GLY A 78 11.52 -3.97 17.12
N ASP A 79 11.31 -2.90 16.34
CA ASP A 79 10.35 -1.86 16.68
C ASP A 79 8.90 -2.22 16.29
N ILE A 80 8.71 -3.20 15.39
CA ILE A 80 7.38 -3.55 14.89
C ILE A 80 6.55 -4.24 15.98
N VAL A 81 5.39 -3.65 16.26
CA VAL A 81 4.48 -4.07 17.32
C VAL A 81 3.60 -5.22 16.85
N THR A 82 3.43 -6.24 17.70
CA THR A 82 2.43 -7.27 17.51
C THR A 82 1.20 -6.97 18.38
N VAL A 83 0.02 -6.92 17.75
CA VAL A 83 -1.25 -6.78 18.47
C VAL A 83 -2.15 -7.98 18.22
N ASP A 84 -3.09 -8.23 19.15
CA ASP A 84 -4.15 -9.19 18.91
C ASP A 84 -5.26 -8.62 18.00
N LYS A 85 -6.28 -9.46 17.73
CA LYS A 85 -7.44 -9.08 16.89
C LYS A 85 -8.26 -7.90 17.43
N ASP A 86 -8.07 -7.52 18.69
CA ASP A 86 -8.78 -6.43 19.36
C ASP A 86 -7.87 -5.20 19.58
N GLY A 87 -6.63 -5.25 19.06
CA GLY A 87 -5.67 -4.15 19.10
C GLY A 87 -4.84 -4.09 20.37
N LYS A 88 -4.90 -5.10 21.24
CA LYS A 88 -4.08 -5.17 22.44
C LYS A 88 -2.63 -5.49 22.05
N ASN A 89 -1.70 -4.63 22.49
CA ASN A 89 -0.25 -4.83 22.32
C ASN A 89 0.21 -6.08 23.11
N LEU A 90 0.99 -6.93 22.45
CA LEU A 90 1.42 -8.22 23.00
C LEU A 90 2.91 -8.30 23.32
N ASP A 91 3.77 -7.49 22.68
CA ASP A 91 5.21 -7.74 22.71
C ASP A 91 6.10 -6.48 22.64
N SER A 92 5.55 -5.27 22.81
CA SER A 92 6.33 -4.05 22.63
C SER A 92 6.04 -2.99 23.69
N ASP A 93 7.02 -2.17 24.00
CA ASP A 93 6.86 -0.97 24.83
C ASP A 93 6.31 0.23 24.02
N TRP A 94 6.34 0.16 22.68
CA TRP A 94 5.82 1.19 21.81
C TRP A 94 4.29 1.16 21.74
N ASN A 95 3.67 2.33 21.56
CA ASN A 95 2.24 2.43 21.32
C ASN A 95 1.92 2.27 19.83
N VAL A 96 0.70 1.87 19.53
CA VAL A 96 0.14 1.91 18.19
C VAL A 96 -0.73 3.15 18.04
N SER A 97 -0.90 3.60 16.78
CA SER A 97 -1.74 4.76 16.49
C SER A 97 -3.17 4.59 17.01
N PRO A 98 -3.81 5.64 17.55
CA PRO A 98 -5.24 5.63 17.88
C PRO A 98 -6.15 5.24 16.71
N ALA A 99 -5.70 5.48 15.45
CA ALA A 99 -6.41 5.09 14.23
C ALA A 99 -6.36 3.59 13.92
N ILE A 100 -5.81 2.75 14.80
CA ILE A 100 -5.75 1.29 14.63
C ILE A 100 -7.14 0.67 14.35
N GLY A 101 -8.22 1.31 14.82
CA GLY A 101 -9.59 0.87 14.59
C GLY A 101 -9.93 0.64 13.11
N LEU A 102 -9.45 1.50 12.21
CA LEU A 102 -9.61 1.34 10.76
C LEU A 102 -9.00 0.00 10.28
N HIS A 103 -7.79 -0.31 10.72
CA HIS A 103 -7.08 -1.52 10.33
C HIS A 103 -7.76 -2.78 10.85
N LEU A 104 -8.14 -2.79 12.12
CA LEU A 104 -8.83 -3.94 12.76
C LEU A 104 -10.17 -4.21 12.07
N GLN A 105 -10.96 -3.18 11.79
CA GLN A 105 -12.25 -3.34 11.09
C GLN A 105 -12.05 -3.86 9.66
N LEU A 106 -11.09 -3.34 8.91
CA LEU A 106 -10.76 -3.83 7.57
C LEU A 106 -10.34 -5.31 7.60
N HIS A 107 -9.47 -5.71 8.50
CA HIS A 107 -9.06 -7.10 8.64
C HIS A 107 -10.23 -8.03 9.02
N ARG A 108 -11.24 -7.52 9.73
CA ARG A 108 -12.45 -8.29 10.08
C ARG A 108 -13.42 -8.40 8.91
N MET A 109 -13.67 -7.29 8.20
CA MET A 109 -14.69 -7.19 7.16
C MET A 109 -14.23 -7.73 5.81
N ARG A 110 -12.90 -7.70 5.53
CA ARG A 110 -12.28 -8.11 4.28
C ARG A 110 -11.31 -9.28 4.52
N PRO A 111 -11.79 -10.54 4.53
CA PRO A 111 -10.95 -11.72 4.75
C PRO A 111 -9.83 -11.90 3.70
N ASP A 112 -10.02 -11.33 2.50
CA ASP A 112 -9.06 -11.30 1.40
C ASP A 112 -7.92 -10.27 1.62
N VAL A 113 -8.10 -9.33 2.56
CA VAL A 113 -7.12 -8.29 2.90
C VAL A 113 -6.22 -8.76 4.03
N HIS A 114 -4.92 -8.85 3.76
CA HIS A 114 -3.91 -9.17 4.77
C HIS A 114 -3.02 -7.97 5.09
N VAL A 115 -2.98 -6.97 4.22
CA VAL A 115 -2.20 -5.74 4.41
C VAL A 115 -3.12 -4.54 4.25
N VAL A 116 -3.06 -3.64 5.21
CA VAL A 116 -3.74 -2.34 5.19
C VAL A 116 -2.70 -1.26 5.36
N VAL A 117 -2.72 -0.25 4.48
CA VAL A 117 -1.83 0.92 4.54
C VAL A 117 -2.65 2.18 4.43
N HIS A 118 -2.46 3.07 5.37
CA HIS A 118 -3.03 4.41 5.37
C HIS A 118 -1.93 5.44 5.54
N ASN A 119 -2.00 6.53 4.78
CA ASN A 119 -1.05 7.64 4.87
C ASN A 119 -1.62 8.91 4.22
N HIS A 120 -0.99 10.06 4.55
CA HIS A 120 -1.26 11.38 3.99
C HIS A 120 -0.23 11.73 2.90
N ALA A 121 0.00 10.82 1.96
CA ALA A 121 1.02 10.97 0.94
C ALA A 121 0.79 12.21 0.07
N HIS A 122 1.89 12.82 -0.41
CA HIS A 122 1.87 14.16 -0.99
C HIS A 122 0.98 14.27 -2.25
N TRP A 123 1.18 13.39 -3.22
CA TRP A 123 0.51 13.53 -4.51
C TRP A 123 -0.93 13.05 -4.50
N SER A 124 -1.19 11.90 -3.91
CA SER A 124 -2.56 11.39 -3.74
C SER A 124 -3.37 12.27 -2.79
N GLY A 125 -2.72 12.85 -1.77
CA GLY A 125 -3.33 13.83 -0.87
C GLY A 125 -3.82 15.10 -1.59
N ILE A 126 -3.07 15.61 -2.58
CA ILE A 126 -3.53 16.75 -3.40
C ILE A 126 -4.87 16.40 -4.07
N TRP A 127 -4.98 15.24 -4.72
CA TRP A 127 -6.19 14.80 -5.39
C TRP A 127 -7.35 14.55 -4.40
N ALA A 128 -7.06 13.95 -3.25
CA ALA A 128 -8.03 13.79 -2.18
C ALA A 128 -8.59 15.14 -1.70
N ASN A 129 -7.73 16.15 -1.53
CA ASN A 129 -8.11 17.50 -1.13
C ASN A 129 -8.85 18.27 -2.22
N MET A 130 -8.62 17.93 -3.50
CA MET A 130 -9.39 18.47 -4.62
C MET A 130 -10.74 17.78 -4.82
N HIS A 131 -11.04 16.71 -4.08
CA HIS A 131 -12.21 15.86 -4.29
C HIS A 131 -12.29 15.33 -5.72
N ARG A 132 -11.15 14.93 -6.29
CA ARG A 132 -11.03 14.46 -7.68
C ARG A 132 -10.21 13.18 -7.75
N ILE A 133 -10.52 12.37 -8.75
CA ILE A 133 -9.76 11.16 -9.07
C ILE A 133 -8.70 11.50 -10.13
N PRO A 134 -7.40 11.22 -9.88
CA PRO A 134 -6.36 11.48 -10.88
C PRO A 134 -6.59 10.61 -12.14
N PRO A 135 -6.59 11.17 -13.35
CA PRO A 135 -6.58 10.39 -14.58
C PRO A 135 -5.31 9.55 -14.74
N VAL A 136 -5.38 8.47 -15.52
CA VAL A 136 -4.23 7.62 -15.84
C VAL A 136 -3.65 8.05 -17.18
N TYR A 137 -2.44 8.58 -17.20
CA TYR A 137 -1.81 9.11 -18.41
C TYR A 137 -0.68 8.25 -18.96
N ASP A 138 -0.11 7.36 -18.15
CA ASP A 138 1.03 6.54 -18.56
C ASP A 138 0.97 5.12 -18.01
N GLN A 139 1.91 4.30 -18.49
CA GLN A 139 2.02 2.90 -18.11
C GLN A 139 2.26 2.72 -16.61
N SER A 140 3.06 3.57 -15.98
CA SER A 140 3.37 3.44 -14.54
C SER A 140 2.13 3.67 -13.68
N GLY A 141 1.30 4.64 -14.05
CA GLY A 141 0.01 4.89 -13.40
C GLY A 141 -1.05 3.82 -13.68
N ALA A 142 -0.83 2.95 -14.68
CA ALA A 142 -1.73 1.88 -15.08
C ALA A 142 -1.37 0.50 -14.50
N TYR A 143 -0.29 0.33 -13.72
CA TYR A 143 0.09 -0.99 -13.17
C TYR A 143 -0.97 -1.63 -12.27
N VAL A 144 -1.86 -0.82 -11.73
CA VAL A 144 -3.01 -1.28 -10.96
C VAL A 144 -4.28 -0.77 -11.63
N ALA A 145 -5.11 -1.69 -12.12
CA ALA A 145 -6.43 -1.41 -12.67
C ALA A 145 -7.52 -1.52 -11.60
N GLY A 146 -8.69 -1.02 -11.94
CA GLY A 146 -9.89 -1.04 -11.13
C GLY A 146 -10.23 0.31 -10.52
N ASP A 147 -11.39 0.36 -9.87
CA ASP A 147 -11.94 1.58 -9.31
C ASP A 147 -11.04 2.16 -8.23
N LEU A 148 -10.94 3.49 -8.21
CA LEU A 148 -10.35 4.28 -7.16
C LEU A 148 -11.47 5.14 -6.55
N PRO A 149 -12.24 4.63 -5.59
CA PRO A 149 -13.30 5.42 -4.95
C PRO A 149 -12.72 6.61 -4.19
N LEU A 150 -13.52 7.67 -4.13
CA LEU A 150 -13.26 8.83 -3.29
C LEU A 150 -14.33 8.87 -2.18
N PHE A 151 -13.91 8.70 -0.95
CA PHE A 151 -14.76 8.94 0.22
C PHE A 151 -14.81 10.44 0.48
N ASN A 152 -15.96 11.06 0.17
CA ASN A 152 -16.12 12.53 0.13
C ASN A 152 -16.34 13.18 1.49
N GLU A 153 -16.49 12.40 2.56
CA GLU A 153 -16.67 12.93 3.91
C GLU A 153 -15.34 12.94 4.66
N TYR A 154 -15.08 14.02 5.40
CA TYR A 154 -13.91 14.05 6.26
C TYR A 154 -14.12 13.11 7.46
N SER A 155 -13.32 12.04 7.50
CA SER A 155 -13.46 10.97 8.49
C SER A 155 -12.84 11.28 9.86
N GLY A 156 -12.20 12.43 10.03
CA GLY A 156 -11.41 12.69 11.24
C GLY A 156 -10.23 11.74 11.35
N THR A 157 -9.84 11.36 12.56
CA THR A 157 -8.70 10.50 12.87
C THR A 157 -9.04 9.01 12.92
N PHE A 158 -10.23 8.60 12.46
CA PHE A 158 -10.73 7.21 12.54
C PHE A 158 -10.88 6.64 13.97
N GLU A 159 -10.97 7.49 14.97
CA GLU A 159 -11.34 7.09 16.33
C GLU A 159 -12.85 6.85 16.46
N ASP A 160 -13.64 7.43 15.57
CA ASP A 160 -15.08 7.28 15.48
C ASP A 160 -15.43 6.01 14.67
N GLU A 161 -16.09 5.05 15.29
CA GLU A 161 -16.41 3.77 14.68
C GLU A 161 -17.38 3.91 13.49
N ASP A 162 -18.38 4.81 13.56
CA ASP A 162 -19.35 5.03 12.48
C ASP A 162 -18.67 5.60 11.24
N LYS A 163 -17.75 6.56 11.42
CA LYS A 163 -16.96 7.14 10.31
C LYS A 163 -15.99 6.13 9.71
N THR A 164 -15.37 5.32 10.57
CA THR A 164 -14.52 4.21 10.13
C THR A 164 -15.29 3.24 9.27
N LEU A 165 -16.47 2.83 9.70
CA LEU A 165 -17.34 1.93 8.95
C LEU A 165 -17.82 2.54 7.63
N ALA A 166 -18.15 3.84 7.61
CA ALA A 166 -18.52 4.56 6.40
C ALA A 166 -17.39 4.57 5.37
N ALA A 167 -16.15 4.85 5.79
CA ALA A 167 -14.97 4.82 4.91
C ALA A 167 -14.70 3.42 4.34
N ILE A 168 -14.82 2.37 5.16
CA ILE A 168 -14.67 0.96 4.72
C ILE A 168 -15.79 0.59 3.74
N THR A 169 -17.01 1.03 4.00
CA THR A 169 -18.15 0.80 3.10
C THR A 169 -17.93 1.49 1.75
N ALA A 170 -17.40 2.71 1.75
CA ALA A 170 -17.06 3.43 0.52
C ALA A 170 -15.91 2.76 -0.25
N LEU A 171 -14.94 2.15 0.43
CA LEU A 171 -13.90 1.34 -0.21
C LEU A 171 -14.53 0.12 -0.91
N GLY A 172 -15.52 -0.53 -0.32
CA GLY A 172 -16.15 -1.74 -0.87
C GLY A 172 -15.12 -2.82 -1.19
N ASP A 173 -15.15 -3.34 -2.42
CA ASP A 173 -14.20 -4.35 -2.92
C ASP A 173 -12.97 -3.73 -3.60
N ALA A 174 -12.84 -2.40 -3.61
CA ALA A 174 -11.72 -1.72 -4.24
C ALA A 174 -10.40 -2.03 -3.53
N LYS A 175 -9.32 -1.79 -4.25
CA LYS A 175 -7.92 -2.05 -3.83
C LYS A 175 -7.31 -0.88 -3.07
N TRP A 176 -7.89 0.30 -3.23
CA TRP A 176 -7.47 1.58 -2.73
C TRP A 176 -8.64 2.57 -2.68
N ALA A 177 -8.46 3.65 -1.94
CA ALA A 177 -9.41 4.77 -1.93
C ALA A 177 -8.66 6.07 -1.64
N LEU A 178 -9.21 7.19 -2.14
CA LEU A 178 -8.87 8.52 -1.65
C LEU A 178 -9.85 8.92 -0.55
N LEU A 179 -9.34 9.54 0.49
CA LEU A 179 -10.11 10.04 1.64
C LEU A 179 -10.08 11.56 1.58
N ALA A 180 -11.21 12.19 1.26
CA ALA A 180 -11.30 13.63 1.06
C ALA A 180 -10.76 14.43 2.25
N ASN A 181 -9.90 15.42 1.96
CA ASN A 181 -9.21 16.26 2.95
C ASN A 181 -8.43 15.49 4.02
N HIS A 182 -8.01 14.25 3.71
CA HIS A 182 -7.29 13.39 4.65
C HIS A 182 -6.08 12.73 3.97
N GLY A 183 -6.29 11.72 3.13
CA GLY A 183 -5.18 10.98 2.55
C GLY A 183 -5.61 9.84 1.66
N ALA A 184 -4.88 8.73 1.72
CA ALA A 184 -5.15 7.53 0.94
C ALA A 184 -5.21 6.28 1.81
N LEU A 185 -5.97 5.29 1.34
CA LEU A 185 -6.10 3.96 1.93
C LEU A 185 -5.79 2.93 0.85
N VAL A 186 -4.93 1.97 1.17
CA VAL A 186 -4.56 0.88 0.26
C VAL A 186 -4.68 -0.45 1.01
N VAL A 187 -5.28 -1.44 0.35
CA VAL A 187 -5.44 -2.81 0.89
C VAL A 187 -4.84 -3.83 -0.08
N ALA A 188 -4.31 -4.94 0.45
CA ALA A 188 -3.66 -5.97 -0.36
C ALA A 188 -3.63 -7.33 0.34
N LYS A 189 -3.29 -8.37 -0.43
CA LYS A 189 -3.08 -9.73 0.08
C LYS A 189 -1.68 -9.96 0.69
N ASP A 190 -0.70 -9.15 0.27
CA ASP A 190 0.68 -9.22 0.76
C ASP A 190 1.40 -7.87 0.58
N LEU A 191 2.58 -7.72 1.17
CA LEU A 191 3.37 -6.48 1.15
C LEU A 191 3.88 -6.12 -0.26
N ARG A 192 4.15 -7.09 -1.12
CA ARG A 192 4.57 -6.83 -2.52
C ARG A 192 3.45 -6.18 -3.31
N GLN A 193 2.25 -6.70 -3.16
CA GLN A 193 1.06 -6.13 -3.80
C GLN A 193 0.71 -4.76 -3.20
N ALA A 194 0.81 -4.60 -1.88
CA ALA A 194 0.61 -3.31 -1.22
C ALA A 194 1.59 -2.27 -1.74
N HIS A 195 2.88 -2.59 -1.80
CA HIS A 195 3.92 -1.70 -2.33
C HIS A 195 3.61 -1.25 -3.77
N LEU A 196 3.31 -2.21 -4.67
CA LEU A 196 2.95 -1.87 -6.05
C LEU A 196 1.75 -0.91 -6.10
N ARG A 197 0.69 -1.17 -5.33
CA ARG A 197 -0.52 -0.33 -5.31
C ARG A 197 -0.22 1.08 -4.83
N ILE A 198 0.56 1.21 -3.77
CA ILE A 198 0.94 2.50 -3.20
C ILE A 198 1.74 3.32 -4.18
N VAL A 199 2.84 2.77 -4.72
CA VAL A 199 3.70 3.52 -5.64
C VAL A 199 2.98 3.85 -6.96
N THR A 200 2.10 2.97 -7.43
CA THR A 200 1.25 3.25 -8.60
C THR A 200 0.31 4.42 -8.34
N LEU A 201 -0.30 4.49 -7.14
CA LEU A 201 -1.20 5.59 -6.77
C LEU A 201 -0.44 6.93 -6.77
N GLU A 202 0.76 6.97 -6.19
CA GLU A 202 1.58 8.19 -6.17
C GLU A 202 2.10 8.57 -7.57
N TRP A 203 2.57 7.62 -8.37
CA TRP A 203 2.99 7.88 -9.75
C TRP A 203 1.85 8.40 -10.61
N ARG A 204 0.67 7.78 -10.53
CA ARG A 204 -0.55 8.23 -11.20
C ARG A 204 -0.92 9.65 -10.78
N SER A 205 -0.95 9.90 -9.48
CA SER A 205 -1.33 11.18 -8.88
C SER A 205 -0.37 12.30 -9.28
N ARG A 206 0.94 12.05 -9.17
CA ARG A 206 1.98 13.00 -9.58
C ARG A 206 1.92 13.29 -11.08
N ARG A 207 1.87 12.25 -11.90
CA ARG A 207 1.83 12.39 -13.34
C ARG A 207 0.60 13.16 -13.81
N ALA A 208 -0.56 12.86 -13.24
CA ALA A 208 -1.79 13.59 -13.53
C ALA A 208 -1.69 15.08 -13.15
N TYR A 209 -1.14 15.38 -11.97
CA TYR A 209 -0.91 16.76 -11.53
C TYR A 209 0.02 17.52 -12.50
N GLU A 210 1.18 16.94 -12.83
CA GLU A 210 2.16 17.55 -13.74
C GLU A 210 1.57 17.81 -15.13
N ILE A 211 0.76 16.90 -15.67
CA ILE A 211 0.12 17.03 -16.98
C ILE A 211 -1.00 18.08 -16.94
N GLU A 212 -1.85 18.09 -15.92
CA GLU A 212 -2.90 19.10 -15.81
C GLU A 212 -2.33 20.51 -15.60
N LEU A 213 -1.21 20.64 -14.91
CA LEU A 213 -0.54 21.92 -14.69
C LEU A 213 -0.10 22.59 -16.00
N ILE A 214 0.26 21.79 -17.02
CA ILE A 214 0.70 22.30 -18.33
C ILE A 214 -0.42 22.33 -19.38
N GLY A 215 -1.68 22.18 -18.97
CA GLY A 215 -2.84 22.33 -19.85
C GLY A 215 -3.58 21.02 -20.20
N GLY A 216 -3.25 19.92 -19.55
CA GLY A 216 -3.91 18.63 -19.73
C GLY A 216 -3.27 17.74 -20.80
N GLY A 217 -3.82 16.52 -20.95
CA GLY A 217 -3.33 15.50 -21.87
C GLY A 217 -4.44 14.52 -22.26
N VAL A 218 -4.08 13.45 -22.95
CA VAL A 218 -5.00 12.37 -23.33
C VAL A 218 -4.81 11.19 -22.39
N PRO A 219 -5.77 10.88 -21.50
CA PRO A 219 -5.68 9.73 -20.63
C PRO A 219 -5.67 8.40 -21.41
N LEU A 220 -5.10 7.36 -20.81
CA LEU A 220 -5.22 6.00 -21.33
C LEU A 220 -6.66 5.53 -21.32
N SER A 221 -7.03 4.69 -22.30
CA SER A 221 -8.34 4.04 -22.30
C SER A 221 -8.45 3.01 -21.17
N GLU A 222 -9.67 2.74 -20.71
CA GLU A 222 -9.95 1.70 -19.72
C GLU A 222 -9.39 0.34 -20.15
N ALA A 223 -9.57 -0.05 -21.41
CA ALA A 223 -9.04 -1.29 -21.94
C ALA A 223 -7.51 -1.37 -21.86
N THR A 224 -6.80 -0.25 -22.07
CA THR A 224 -5.34 -0.19 -21.91
C THR A 224 -4.94 -0.29 -20.43
N ILE A 225 -5.67 0.38 -19.54
CA ILE A 225 -5.43 0.33 -18.08
C ILE A 225 -5.64 -1.11 -17.58
N GLU A 226 -6.71 -1.79 -17.99
CA GLU A 226 -6.97 -3.18 -17.63
C GLU A 226 -5.86 -4.11 -18.13
N GLN A 227 -5.42 -3.94 -19.38
CA GLN A 227 -4.34 -4.74 -19.96
C GLN A 227 -3.02 -4.59 -19.18
N VAL A 228 -2.64 -3.39 -18.80
CA VAL A 228 -1.42 -3.13 -18.02
C VAL A 228 -1.61 -3.57 -16.57
N GLY A 229 -2.78 -3.38 -16.01
CA GLY A 229 -3.15 -3.65 -14.63
C GLY A 229 -3.11 -5.13 -14.22
N ILE A 230 -2.93 -6.07 -15.16
CA ILE A 230 -2.67 -7.49 -14.86
C ILE A 230 -1.40 -7.70 -14.01
N THR A 231 -0.56 -6.68 -13.91
CA THR A 231 0.63 -6.69 -13.08
C THR A 231 0.30 -6.76 -11.58
N ASP A 232 -0.82 -6.13 -11.16
CA ASP A 232 -1.22 -6.06 -9.74
C ASP A 232 -1.43 -7.43 -9.07
N PRO A 233 -2.12 -8.41 -9.65
CA PRO A 233 -2.31 -9.71 -9.00
C PRO A 233 -1.02 -10.45 -8.65
N ASN A 234 0.07 -10.15 -9.35
CA ASN A 234 1.39 -10.75 -9.13
C ASN A 234 2.28 -9.90 -8.22
N GLY A 235 1.82 -8.69 -7.82
CA GLY A 235 2.56 -7.75 -6.98
C GLY A 235 3.84 -7.24 -7.61
N PHE A 236 4.04 -7.40 -8.93
CA PHE A 236 5.29 -7.04 -9.64
C PHE A 236 6.52 -7.38 -8.78
N PRO A 237 6.78 -8.66 -8.50
CA PRO A 237 7.56 -9.13 -7.33
C PRO A 237 8.96 -8.55 -7.26
N PHE A 238 9.59 -8.25 -8.39
CA PHE A 238 10.95 -7.71 -8.42
C PHE A 238 11.04 -6.25 -7.97
N LEU A 239 9.94 -5.50 -7.98
CA LEU A 239 9.92 -4.10 -7.56
C LEU A 239 10.16 -3.99 -6.06
N PHE A 240 9.35 -4.66 -5.24
CA PHE A 240 9.54 -4.71 -3.79
C PHE A 240 10.94 -5.18 -3.42
N GLU A 241 11.40 -6.28 -4.02
CA GLU A 241 12.71 -6.88 -3.70
C GLU A 241 13.87 -5.97 -4.10
N ALA A 242 13.75 -5.22 -5.21
CA ALA A 242 14.76 -4.26 -5.60
C ALA A 242 14.87 -3.09 -4.61
N MET A 243 13.74 -2.58 -4.15
CA MET A 243 13.70 -1.49 -3.16
C MET A 243 14.16 -1.98 -1.79
N ALA A 244 13.73 -3.17 -1.34
CA ALA A 244 14.22 -3.78 -0.11
C ALA A 244 15.76 -3.95 -0.11
N ARG A 245 16.36 -4.37 -1.25
CA ARG A 245 17.83 -4.41 -1.37
C ARG A 245 18.48 -3.03 -1.31
N ARG A 246 17.81 -1.99 -1.79
CA ARG A 246 18.30 -0.61 -1.67
C ARG A 246 18.42 -0.23 -0.21
N GLU A 247 17.36 -0.47 0.57
CA GLU A 247 17.34 -0.15 2.00
C GLU A 247 18.40 -0.96 2.78
N LEU A 248 18.49 -2.28 2.54
CA LEU A 248 19.48 -3.13 3.22
C LEU A 248 20.94 -2.79 2.88
N ARG A 249 21.21 -2.20 1.70
CA ARG A 249 22.55 -1.67 1.39
C ARG A 249 22.84 -0.36 2.12
N ALA A 250 21.83 0.45 2.37
CA ALA A 250 21.96 1.70 3.10
C ALA A 250 22.08 1.44 4.62
N ASP A 251 21.25 0.54 5.14
CA ASP A 251 21.22 0.17 6.55
C ASP A 251 20.90 -1.33 6.72
N PRO A 252 21.88 -2.20 6.92
CA PRO A 252 21.64 -3.63 7.13
C PRO A 252 21.01 -3.95 8.49
N LEU A 253 20.94 -3.00 9.42
CA LEU A 253 20.38 -3.20 10.77
C LEU A 253 18.84 -3.19 10.77
N ILE A 254 18.20 -2.78 9.70
CA ILE A 254 16.73 -2.75 9.58
C ILE A 254 16.09 -4.10 9.95
N ILE A 255 16.76 -5.22 9.66
CA ILE A 255 16.22 -6.57 9.89
C ILE A 255 16.51 -7.13 11.29
N ASN A 256 17.15 -6.36 12.18
CA ASN A 256 17.44 -6.80 13.54
C ASN A 256 16.17 -6.74 14.40
N GLU A 257 15.93 -7.83 15.14
CA GLU A 257 14.85 -7.98 16.12
C GLU A 257 15.37 -7.75 17.54
#